data_ba3591cab79a7f7c4eee6f9839d6620d
#
_entry.id   ba3591cab79a7f7c4eee6f9839d6620d
#
_cell.length_a   1.000
_cell.length_b   1.000
_cell.length_c   1.000
_cell.angle_alpha   90.00
_cell.angle_beta   90.00
_cell.angle_gamma   90.00
#
_symmetry.space_group_name_H-M   'P 1'
#
loop_
_entity.id
_entity.type
_entity.pdbx_description
1 polymer ?
#
loop_
_entity_poly.entity_id
_entity_poly.type
_entity_poly.pdbx_seq_one_letter_code
_entity_poly.pdbx_strand_id
1 'polypeptide(L)'
;MLARASRFSRSTIAGRRLFTTASPVPTFQTSVLPNGLTVASESMPGTRTATVGVWINAGSRADNPASSGTAHFLEHLAFKGTNKRSQLNLELEIENIGSQINAYTSRENTVYYTKCLETDINQNIDILSDLLTKSKLEERAIENERHVILQESDEVDKMYDEVVFDHLHAVAFKSQDLGRTILGPRELIKTIQRDDLVNYITTNYKGDRMALIGVGCVNHEDLVKQAQKYFGDIKKSEKPFKQSGGDLPVFYGDEIRIQDDSLPTTHVALAVEGVSWSAPDFFTASVANGIIGTWDRSIGVGSNSPSPLAVTAAIGGAGNTPIANSYMAYTTSYADTGLMGVYFTADKDANLKLFIDAVMKEWARLKSGDITVEEVERSKAQLKASLVLALDDSTAIAEDIGRQLVNTGFRLSPEEVFERVEAITKKDVIDWANYRLKDKPIALSAVGNVKTLPSHQYLTKGMSL
;
A
#
# COMPACT_ATOMS: atom_id res chain seq x y z
N MET A 1 -23.52 80.39 -4.20
CA MET A 1 -22.11 80.02 -4.41
C MET A 1 -22.05 78.62 -5.02
N LEU A 2 -21.36 78.51 -6.13
CA LEU A 2 -21.47 77.46 -7.16
C LEU A 2 -21.00 76.09 -6.68
N ALA A 3 -21.88 75.10 -6.88
CA ALA A 3 -21.54 73.66 -6.80
C ALA A 3 -20.97 73.20 -8.15
N ARG A 4 -19.73 72.68 -8.14
CA ARG A 4 -19.10 72.02 -9.29
C ARG A 4 -19.53 70.54 -9.29
N ALA A 5 -20.23 70.14 -10.30
CA ALA A 5 -20.50 68.72 -10.64
C ALA A 5 -19.30 68.13 -11.36
N SER A 6 -18.65 67.12 -10.77
CA SER A 6 -17.63 66.32 -11.44
C SER A 6 -18.27 65.21 -12.25
N ARG A 7 -18.07 65.18 -13.56
CA ARG A 7 -18.49 64.11 -14.49
C ARG A 7 -17.57 62.90 -14.31
N PHE A 8 -18.06 61.80 -13.80
CA PHE A 8 -17.42 60.50 -13.87
C PHE A 8 -17.55 59.93 -15.30
N SER A 9 -16.43 59.79 -15.96
CA SER A 9 -16.29 59.09 -17.23
C SER A 9 -16.49 57.59 -16.99
N ARG A 10 -17.52 57.00 -17.63
CA ARG A 10 -17.67 55.55 -17.71
C ARG A 10 -16.64 54.99 -18.68
N SER A 11 -15.54 54.38 -18.17
CA SER A 11 -14.66 53.56 -18.98
C SER A 11 -15.38 52.23 -19.28
N THR A 12 -15.66 51.98 -20.51
CA THR A 12 -16.10 50.68 -21.05
C THR A 12 -14.98 49.69 -20.88
N ILE A 13 -15.07 48.80 -19.87
CA ILE A 13 -14.21 47.65 -19.75
C ILE A 13 -14.61 46.70 -20.91
N ALA A 14 -13.77 46.70 -21.97
CA ALA A 14 -13.86 45.70 -23.01
C ALA A 14 -13.69 44.33 -22.39
N GLY A 15 -14.74 43.50 -22.43
CA GLY A 15 -14.71 42.15 -21.90
C GLY A 15 -13.60 41.35 -22.59
N ARG A 16 -12.51 41.10 -21.92
CA ARG A 16 -11.57 40.04 -22.30
C ARG A 16 -12.34 38.72 -22.28
N ARG A 17 -12.64 38.19 -23.45
CA ARG A 17 -13.05 36.79 -23.60
C ARG A 17 -11.86 35.95 -23.05
N LEU A 18 -12.05 35.43 -21.85
CA LEU A 18 -11.21 34.33 -21.36
C LEU A 18 -11.51 33.16 -22.28
N PHE A 19 -10.60 32.91 -23.20
CA PHE A 19 -10.56 31.61 -23.86
C PHE A 19 -10.21 30.59 -22.77
N THR A 20 -11.19 29.92 -22.23
CA THR A 20 -11.00 28.65 -21.55
C THR A 20 -10.54 27.66 -22.62
N THR A 21 -9.24 27.61 -22.88
CA THR A 21 -8.65 26.42 -23.46
C THR A 21 -8.90 25.33 -22.41
N ALA A 22 -9.69 24.33 -22.77
CA ALA A 22 -9.82 23.13 -21.95
C ALA A 22 -8.39 22.71 -21.56
N SER A 23 -8.10 22.54 -20.28
CA SER A 23 -6.83 22.02 -19.86
C SER A 23 -6.62 20.69 -20.58
N PRO A 24 -5.48 20.48 -21.24
CA PRO A 24 -5.25 19.22 -21.92
C PRO A 24 -5.36 18.08 -20.90
N VAL A 25 -6.13 17.06 -21.27
CA VAL A 25 -6.41 15.89 -20.41
C VAL A 25 -5.13 15.08 -20.25
N PRO A 26 -4.81 14.58 -19.03
CA PRO A 26 -3.73 13.64 -18.84
C PRO A 26 -3.84 12.45 -19.80
N THR A 27 -2.72 12.02 -20.37
CA THR A 27 -2.70 10.93 -21.35
C THR A 27 -1.85 9.78 -20.84
N PHE A 28 -2.49 8.64 -20.59
CA PHE A 28 -1.81 7.40 -20.23
C PHE A 28 -1.40 6.62 -21.48
N GLN A 29 -0.16 6.14 -21.51
CA GLN A 29 0.39 5.31 -22.57
C GLN A 29 1.24 4.19 -21.98
N THR A 30 1.31 3.05 -22.67
CA THR A 30 2.11 1.88 -22.26
C THR A 30 2.76 1.21 -23.46
N SER A 31 3.98 0.72 -23.28
CA SER A 31 4.76 -0.06 -24.25
C SER A 31 5.51 -1.17 -23.54
N VAL A 32 5.82 -2.24 -24.26
CA VAL A 32 6.61 -3.36 -23.72
C VAL A 32 7.87 -3.53 -24.57
N LEU A 33 9.02 -3.54 -23.92
CA LEU A 33 10.33 -3.75 -24.57
C LEU A 33 10.54 -5.24 -24.94
N PRO A 34 11.47 -5.54 -25.85
CA PRO A 34 11.78 -6.92 -26.25
C PRO A 34 12.15 -7.85 -25.07
N ASN A 35 12.78 -7.31 -24.03
CA ASN A 35 13.11 -8.05 -22.81
C ASN A 35 11.93 -8.20 -21.82
N GLY A 36 10.74 -7.72 -22.19
CA GLY A 36 9.53 -7.83 -21.38
C GLY A 36 9.29 -6.66 -20.41
N LEU A 37 10.24 -5.71 -20.28
CA LEU A 37 10.05 -4.55 -19.40
C LEU A 37 8.90 -3.70 -19.90
N THR A 38 7.95 -3.43 -19.00
CA THR A 38 6.84 -2.53 -19.28
C THR A 38 7.26 -1.09 -19.06
N VAL A 39 6.98 -0.22 -20.01
CA VAL A 39 7.17 1.24 -19.89
C VAL A 39 5.79 1.88 -19.91
N ALA A 40 5.46 2.64 -18.88
CA ALA A 40 4.19 3.37 -18.84
C ALA A 40 4.41 4.83 -18.49
N SER A 41 3.59 5.70 -19.04
CA SER A 41 3.63 7.12 -18.74
C SER A 41 2.24 7.71 -18.64
N GLU A 42 2.10 8.69 -17.75
CA GLU A 42 0.96 9.59 -17.74
C GLU A 42 1.46 11.02 -17.84
N SER A 43 1.26 11.62 -19.01
CA SER A 43 1.62 13.02 -19.24
C SER A 43 0.61 13.94 -18.57
N MET A 44 1.10 14.86 -17.72
CA MET A 44 0.30 15.88 -17.03
C MET A 44 0.63 17.27 -17.62
N PRO A 45 -0.12 17.73 -18.59
CA PRO A 45 0.16 19.01 -19.26
C PRO A 45 0.12 20.18 -18.28
N GLY A 46 1.13 21.06 -18.39
CA GLY A 46 1.26 22.23 -17.51
C GLY A 46 2.10 22.02 -16.26
N THR A 47 2.52 20.81 -15.97
CA THR A 47 3.51 20.54 -14.91
C THR A 47 4.93 20.71 -15.44
N ARG A 48 5.89 21.02 -14.56
CA ARG A 48 7.33 21.14 -14.86
C ARG A 48 8.16 20.14 -14.09
N THR A 49 7.51 19.26 -13.38
CA THR A 49 8.12 18.17 -12.60
C THR A 49 7.66 16.83 -13.13
N ALA A 50 8.44 15.81 -12.89
CA ALA A 50 8.10 14.43 -13.17
C ALA A 50 8.49 13.53 -12.00
N THR A 51 7.71 12.47 -11.80
CA THR A 51 8.14 11.31 -11.03
C THR A 51 8.47 10.20 -12.01
N VAL A 52 9.69 9.66 -11.92
CA VAL A 52 10.11 8.49 -12.68
C VAL A 52 10.59 7.41 -11.72
N GLY A 53 10.23 6.16 -11.98
CA GLY A 53 10.59 5.08 -11.07
C GLY A 53 10.47 3.71 -11.70
N VAL A 54 11.03 2.72 -11.02
CA VAL A 54 11.00 1.32 -11.41
C VAL A 54 10.30 0.52 -10.32
N TRP A 55 9.18 -0.08 -10.69
CA TRP A 55 8.42 -1.02 -9.87
C TRP A 55 8.83 -2.44 -10.24
N ILE A 56 9.20 -3.23 -9.25
CA ILE A 56 9.71 -4.59 -9.44
C ILE A 56 8.77 -5.56 -8.72
N ASN A 57 8.23 -6.53 -9.44
CA ASN A 57 7.42 -7.60 -8.88
C ASN A 57 8.30 -8.62 -8.14
N ALA A 58 8.92 -8.16 -7.08
CA ALA A 58 9.76 -8.93 -6.15
C ALA A 58 9.90 -8.13 -4.85
N GLY A 59 9.49 -8.71 -3.75
CA GLY A 59 9.64 -8.18 -2.39
C GLY A 59 10.10 -9.28 -1.44
N SER A 60 9.82 -9.15 -0.15
CA SER A 60 10.24 -10.15 0.85
C SER A 60 9.61 -11.54 0.61
N ARG A 61 8.49 -11.61 -0.09
CA ARG A 61 7.87 -12.86 -0.51
C ARG A 61 8.78 -13.70 -1.41
N ALA A 62 9.65 -13.05 -2.19
CA ALA A 62 10.61 -13.70 -3.08
C ALA A 62 11.94 -14.08 -2.39
N ASP A 63 12.11 -13.77 -1.10
CA ASP A 63 13.30 -14.14 -0.35
C ASP A 63 13.45 -15.66 -0.24
N ASN A 64 14.69 -16.12 -0.30
CA ASN A 64 15.01 -17.48 0.12
C ASN A 64 14.72 -17.62 1.63
N PRO A 65 14.01 -18.67 2.07
CA PRO A 65 13.76 -18.88 3.49
C PRO A 65 15.01 -18.88 4.38
N ALA A 66 16.16 -19.28 3.85
CA ALA A 66 17.44 -19.29 4.59
C ALA A 66 18.11 -17.92 4.68
N SER A 67 17.69 -16.94 3.86
CA SER A 67 18.19 -15.56 3.84
C SER A 67 17.04 -14.56 3.76
N SER A 68 15.97 -14.80 4.51
CA SER A 68 14.82 -13.88 4.59
C SER A 68 15.26 -12.52 5.13
N GLY A 69 14.80 -11.43 4.51
CA GLY A 69 15.25 -10.07 4.72
C GLY A 69 16.18 -9.55 3.61
N THR A 70 16.52 -10.39 2.63
CA THR A 70 17.43 -10.03 1.51
C THR A 70 16.85 -8.90 0.66
N ALA A 71 15.55 -8.89 0.39
CA ALA A 71 14.90 -7.84 -0.39
C ALA A 71 15.04 -6.46 0.28
N HIS A 72 14.77 -6.39 1.58
CA HIS A 72 14.92 -5.17 2.38
C HIS A 72 16.39 -4.75 2.51
N PHE A 73 17.28 -5.70 2.71
CA PHE A 73 18.72 -5.43 2.75
C PHE A 73 19.23 -4.80 1.46
N LEU A 74 18.73 -5.24 0.30
CA LEU A 74 19.06 -4.66 -1.00
C LEU A 74 18.56 -3.23 -1.16
N GLU A 75 17.42 -2.87 -0.59
CA GLU A 75 16.92 -1.50 -0.56
C GLU A 75 17.94 -0.58 0.16
N HIS A 76 18.41 -0.97 1.35
CA HIS A 76 19.43 -0.22 2.09
C HIS A 76 20.74 -0.06 1.32
N LEU A 77 21.15 -1.08 0.58
CA LEU A 77 22.39 -1.08 -0.18
C LEU A 77 22.29 -0.32 -1.51
N ALA A 78 21.09 -0.02 -2.00
CA ALA A 78 20.91 0.60 -3.31
C ALA A 78 21.70 1.90 -3.44
N PHE A 79 21.76 2.72 -2.38
CA PHE A 79 22.41 4.03 -2.38
C PHE A 79 23.86 4.01 -1.89
N LYS A 80 24.46 2.84 -1.67
CA LYS A 80 25.82 2.70 -1.12
C LYS A 80 26.93 2.63 -2.17
N GLY A 81 26.60 2.90 -3.42
CA GLY A 81 27.52 3.02 -4.52
C GLY A 81 27.39 1.94 -5.58
N THR A 82 27.74 2.35 -6.77
CA THR A 82 27.71 1.56 -8.01
C THR A 82 29.09 1.49 -8.65
N ASN A 83 29.22 0.74 -9.74
CA ASN A 83 30.45 0.73 -10.51
C ASN A 83 30.78 2.10 -11.13
N LYS A 84 29.78 2.96 -11.36
CA LYS A 84 29.93 4.30 -11.96
C LYS A 84 30.02 5.41 -10.91
N ARG A 85 29.35 5.25 -9.76
CA ARG A 85 29.19 6.28 -8.74
C ARG A 85 29.59 5.76 -7.37
N SER A 86 30.45 6.47 -6.64
CA SER A 86 30.56 6.28 -5.20
C SER A 86 29.28 6.77 -4.49
N GLN A 87 29.05 6.36 -3.26
CA GLN A 87 27.94 6.85 -2.45
C GLN A 87 27.92 8.39 -2.42
N LEU A 88 29.04 9.03 -2.08
CA LEU A 88 29.14 10.49 -2.03
C LEU A 88 28.85 11.16 -3.38
N ASN A 89 29.37 10.60 -4.49
CA ASN A 89 29.11 11.16 -5.81
C ASN A 89 27.64 11.02 -6.21
N LEU A 90 26.99 9.92 -5.83
CA LEU A 90 25.56 9.71 -6.05
C LEU A 90 24.72 10.76 -5.31
N GLU A 91 25.00 10.95 -4.02
CA GLU A 91 24.33 11.95 -3.18
C GLU A 91 24.51 13.36 -3.75
N LEU A 92 25.76 13.76 -4.06
CA LEU A 92 26.06 15.06 -4.67
C LEU A 92 25.40 15.25 -6.04
N GLU A 93 25.34 14.21 -6.87
CA GLU A 93 24.68 14.28 -8.19
C GLU A 93 23.19 14.53 -8.05
N ILE A 94 22.52 13.85 -7.12
CA ILE A 94 21.10 14.02 -6.83
C ILE A 94 20.80 15.41 -6.23
N GLU A 95 21.61 15.83 -5.25
CA GLU A 95 21.45 17.13 -4.61
C GLU A 95 21.65 18.29 -5.58
N ASN A 96 22.66 18.21 -6.45
CA ASN A 96 22.98 19.26 -7.43
C ASN A 96 21.87 19.50 -8.46
N ILE A 97 21.08 18.48 -8.80
CA ILE A 97 19.93 18.62 -9.70
C ILE A 97 18.62 18.83 -8.95
N GLY A 98 18.67 18.88 -7.61
CA GLY A 98 17.48 19.09 -6.76
C GLY A 98 16.45 17.95 -6.84
N SER A 99 16.87 16.74 -7.23
CA SER A 99 16.01 15.58 -7.29
C SER A 99 15.81 14.96 -5.91
N GLN A 100 14.66 14.33 -5.71
CA GLN A 100 14.36 13.54 -4.53
C GLN A 100 14.29 12.07 -4.94
N ILE A 101 15.16 11.24 -4.37
CA ILE A 101 15.15 9.81 -4.61
C ILE A 101 14.66 9.08 -3.37
N ASN A 102 13.88 8.03 -3.57
CA ASN A 102 13.38 7.18 -2.50
C ASN A 102 13.22 5.74 -2.97
N ALA A 103 13.11 4.83 -2.02
CA ALA A 103 12.83 3.41 -2.26
C ALA A 103 11.97 2.85 -1.13
N TYR A 104 11.29 1.74 -1.41
CA TYR A 104 10.64 0.94 -0.39
C TYR A 104 10.54 -0.53 -0.83
N THR A 105 10.46 -1.41 0.14
CA THR A 105 10.21 -2.84 -0.05
C THR A 105 8.93 -3.24 0.66
N SER A 106 8.05 -3.91 -0.05
CA SER A 106 6.85 -4.55 0.50
C SER A 106 7.00 -6.08 0.44
N ARG A 107 5.94 -6.80 0.80
CA ARG A 107 5.97 -8.26 0.65
C ARG A 107 6.08 -8.72 -0.80
N GLU A 108 5.47 -8.01 -1.75
CA GLU A 108 5.47 -8.44 -3.17
C GLU A 108 6.27 -7.54 -4.11
N ASN A 109 6.52 -6.29 -3.73
CA ASN A 109 7.15 -5.31 -4.63
C ASN A 109 8.34 -4.62 -3.95
N THR A 110 9.35 -4.30 -4.75
CA THR A 110 10.38 -3.32 -4.42
C THR A 110 10.33 -2.19 -5.43
N VAL A 111 10.42 -0.96 -4.96
CA VAL A 111 10.23 0.24 -5.77
C VAL A 111 11.37 1.20 -5.53
N TYR A 112 11.89 1.77 -6.62
CA TYR A 112 12.86 2.87 -6.60
C TYR A 112 12.34 3.98 -7.49
N TYR A 113 12.22 5.18 -6.97
CA TYR A 113 11.68 6.30 -7.74
C TYR A 113 12.36 7.63 -7.40
N THR A 114 12.25 8.56 -8.33
CA THR A 114 12.75 9.92 -8.16
C THR A 114 11.67 10.93 -8.55
N LYS A 115 11.65 12.07 -7.85
CA LYS A 115 10.89 13.26 -8.24
C LYS A 115 11.89 14.33 -8.68
N CYS A 116 11.74 14.83 -9.91
CA CYS A 116 12.72 15.70 -10.55
C CYS A 116 12.08 16.76 -11.44
N LEU A 117 12.90 17.70 -11.93
CA LEU A 117 12.50 18.63 -12.97
C LEU A 117 12.49 17.94 -14.35
N GLU A 118 11.74 18.50 -15.29
CA GLU A 118 11.63 18.01 -16.69
C GLU A 118 12.99 17.88 -17.39
N THR A 119 13.94 18.75 -17.06
CA THR A 119 15.30 18.79 -17.62
C THR A 119 16.16 17.60 -17.20
N ASP A 120 15.85 17.00 -16.05
CA ASP A 120 16.74 16.05 -15.37
C ASP A 120 16.22 14.60 -15.41
N ILE A 121 15.10 14.37 -16.12
CA ILE A 121 14.45 13.02 -16.24
C ILE A 121 15.48 11.98 -16.75
N ASN A 122 16.22 12.29 -17.82
CA ASN A 122 17.19 11.35 -18.39
C ASN A 122 18.31 10.99 -17.39
N GLN A 123 18.80 11.96 -16.62
CA GLN A 123 19.82 11.73 -15.60
C GLN A 123 19.28 10.88 -14.44
N ASN A 124 18.05 11.13 -14.02
CA ASN A 124 17.40 10.32 -12.98
C ASN A 124 17.17 8.87 -13.43
N ILE A 125 16.80 8.63 -14.68
CA ILE A 125 16.67 7.27 -15.23
C ILE A 125 18.04 6.57 -15.32
N ASP A 126 19.13 7.29 -15.70
CA ASP A 126 20.49 6.76 -15.67
C ASP A 126 20.91 6.37 -14.24
N ILE A 127 20.59 7.21 -13.26
CA ILE A 127 20.84 6.91 -11.84
C ILE A 127 20.08 5.65 -11.42
N LEU A 128 18.77 5.59 -11.63
CA LEU A 128 17.95 4.42 -11.28
C LEU A 128 18.46 3.13 -11.91
N SER A 129 18.85 3.19 -13.20
CA SER A 129 19.39 2.02 -13.88
C SER A 129 20.71 1.56 -13.29
N ASP A 130 21.57 2.49 -12.91
CA ASP A 130 22.87 2.21 -12.33
C ASP A 130 22.74 1.58 -10.94
N LEU A 131 21.81 2.07 -10.11
CA LEU A 131 21.46 1.47 -8.81
C LEU A 131 20.98 0.04 -8.95
N LEU A 132 20.09 -0.23 -9.90
CA LEU A 132 19.43 -1.53 -10.06
C LEU A 132 20.30 -2.57 -10.76
N THR A 133 21.21 -2.15 -11.66
CA THR A 133 21.95 -3.07 -12.52
C THR A 133 23.44 -3.18 -12.21
N LYS A 134 24.00 -2.20 -11.46
CA LYS A 134 25.46 -2.06 -11.28
C LYS A 134 25.87 -1.74 -9.85
N SER A 135 25.01 -2.03 -8.87
CA SER A 135 25.37 -1.91 -7.45
C SER A 135 26.61 -2.76 -7.14
N LYS A 136 27.57 -2.19 -6.40
CA LYS A 136 28.82 -2.87 -6.06
C LYS A 136 28.63 -3.97 -5.00
N LEU A 137 27.69 -3.78 -4.09
CA LEU A 137 27.47 -4.67 -2.95
C LEU A 137 28.80 -4.95 -2.22
N GLU A 138 29.51 -3.89 -1.83
CA GLU A 138 30.80 -4.00 -1.16
C GLU A 138 30.59 -4.61 0.24
N GLU A 139 31.46 -5.54 0.64
CA GLU A 139 31.37 -6.25 1.94
C GLU A 139 31.32 -5.26 3.12
N ARG A 140 32.11 -4.18 3.04
CA ARG A 140 32.10 -3.13 4.08
C ARG A 140 30.75 -2.42 4.16
N ALA A 141 30.10 -2.15 3.04
CA ALA A 141 28.78 -1.53 3.01
C ALA A 141 27.72 -2.50 3.58
N ILE A 142 27.80 -3.77 3.20
CA ILE A 142 26.92 -4.82 3.74
C ILE A 142 27.04 -4.89 5.26
N GLU A 143 28.25 -4.89 5.80
CA GLU A 143 28.45 -4.98 7.25
C GLU A 143 27.95 -3.72 7.99
N ASN A 144 28.17 -2.54 7.43
CA ASN A 144 27.65 -1.30 7.98
C ASN A 144 26.10 -1.29 7.99
N GLU A 145 25.46 -1.64 6.88
CA GLU A 145 24.00 -1.64 6.77
C GLU A 145 23.37 -2.73 7.62
N ARG A 146 24.02 -3.86 7.83
CA ARG A 146 23.57 -4.88 8.78
C ARG A 146 23.31 -4.29 10.17
N HIS A 147 24.21 -3.44 10.67
CA HIS A 147 24.01 -2.75 11.95
C HIS A 147 22.83 -1.78 11.91
N VAL A 148 22.67 -1.06 10.81
CA VAL A 148 21.54 -0.11 10.63
C VAL A 148 20.21 -0.87 10.63
N ILE A 149 20.10 -1.96 9.87
CA ILE A 149 18.88 -2.78 9.81
C ILE A 149 18.54 -3.42 11.16
N LEU A 150 19.57 -3.86 11.92
CA LEU A 150 19.33 -4.39 13.26
C LEU A 150 18.84 -3.31 14.24
N GLN A 151 19.33 -2.06 14.11
CA GLN A 151 18.79 -0.92 14.87
C GLN A 151 17.36 -0.57 14.46
N GLU A 152 17.07 -0.59 13.15
CA GLU A 152 15.71 -0.40 12.63
C GLU A 152 14.76 -1.46 13.17
N SER A 153 15.18 -2.73 13.22
CA SER A 153 14.39 -3.80 13.85
C SER A 153 14.08 -3.50 15.34
N ASP A 154 15.03 -2.91 16.09
CA ASP A 154 14.79 -2.48 17.49
C ASP A 154 13.76 -1.33 17.58
N GLU A 155 13.66 -0.48 16.58
CA GLU A 155 12.66 0.59 16.54
C GLU A 155 11.28 0.06 16.08
N VAL A 156 11.24 -0.82 15.07
CA VAL A 156 10.00 -1.46 14.60
C VAL A 156 9.35 -2.30 15.70
N ASP A 157 10.14 -2.98 16.54
CA ASP A 157 9.64 -3.73 17.70
C ASP A 157 8.85 -2.85 18.71
N LYS A 158 9.00 -1.52 18.65
CA LYS A 158 8.24 -0.54 19.45
C LYS A 158 7.02 0.03 18.74
N MET A 159 6.87 -0.23 17.46
CA MET A 159 5.72 0.17 16.65
C MET A 159 4.68 -0.93 16.70
N TYR A 160 3.81 -0.89 17.69
CA TYR A 160 2.91 -2.02 18.01
C TYR A 160 1.87 -2.31 16.91
N ASP A 161 1.51 -1.34 16.09
CA ASP A 161 0.72 -1.53 14.89
C ASP A 161 1.47 -2.42 13.87
N GLU A 162 2.72 -2.12 13.55
CA GLU A 162 3.55 -2.95 12.66
C GLU A 162 3.75 -4.36 13.22
N VAL A 163 4.10 -4.46 14.51
CA VAL A 163 4.28 -5.74 15.21
C VAL A 163 3.02 -6.60 15.14
N VAL A 164 1.85 -6.00 15.38
CA VAL A 164 0.57 -6.72 15.34
C VAL A 164 0.26 -7.20 13.93
N PHE A 165 0.53 -6.41 12.89
CA PHE A 165 0.30 -6.82 11.50
C PHE A 165 1.30 -7.89 11.04
N ASP A 166 2.57 -7.82 11.44
CA ASP A 166 3.56 -8.87 11.14
C ASP A 166 3.19 -10.20 11.80
N HIS A 167 2.80 -10.17 13.06
CA HIS A 167 2.29 -11.34 13.76
C HIS A 167 0.99 -11.88 13.14
N LEU A 168 0.10 -11.00 12.67
CA LEU A 168 -1.12 -11.40 11.97
C LEU A 168 -0.79 -12.17 10.69
N HIS A 169 0.17 -11.70 9.89
CA HIS A 169 0.62 -12.43 8.71
C HIS A 169 1.24 -13.78 9.07
N ALA A 170 2.05 -13.81 10.14
CA ALA A 170 2.67 -15.04 10.61
C ALA A 170 1.65 -16.11 11.01
N VAL A 171 0.53 -15.75 11.65
CA VAL A 171 -0.52 -16.70 12.03
C VAL A 171 -1.50 -16.98 10.91
N ALA A 172 -1.74 -16.02 10.00
CA ALA A 172 -2.60 -16.19 8.85
C ALA A 172 -1.97 -17.11 7.79
N PHE A 173 -0.67 -16.99 7.54
CA PHE A 173 0.01 -17.75 6.47
C PHE A 173 1.09 -18.71 6.97
N LYS A 174 1.36 -18.75 8.29
CA LYS A 174 2.35 -19.63 8.95
C LYS A 174 3.73 -19.57 8.29
N SER A 175 4.32 -20.71 7.99
CA SER A 175 5.65 -20.83 7.39
C SER A 175 5.70 -20.50 5.89
N GLN A 176 4.58 -20.12 5.28
CA GLN A 176 4.55 -19.70 3.89
C GLN A 176 5.23 -18.34 3.71
N ASP A 177 5.53 -18.00 2.47
CA ASP A 177 6.29 -16.78 2.12
C ASP A 177 5.63 -15.47 2.60
N LEU A 178 4.30 -15.35 2.52
CA LEU A 178 3.54 -14.19 3.02
C LEU A 178 3.55 -14.05 4.55
N GLY A 179 3.81 -15.13 5.28
CA GLY A 179 3.91 -15.12 6.75
C GLY A 179 5.23 -14.56 7.26
N ARG A 180 6.23 -14.34 6.39
CA ARG A 180 7.51 -13.76 6.78
C ARG A 180 7.44 -12.24 6.90
N THR A 181 8.25 -11.67 7.79
CA THR A 181 8.41 -10.22 7.92
C THR A 181 9.19 -9.64 6.74
N ILE A 182 9.01 -8.35 6.46
CA ILE A 182 9.75 -7.67 5.39
C ILE A 182 11.22 -7.51 5.79
N LEU A 183 11.49 -7.11 7.02
CA LEU A 183 12.86 -6.93 7.52
C LEU A 183 13.63 -8.26 7.61
N GLY A 184 12.92 -9.37 7.76
CA GLY A 184 13.50 -10.68 8.06
C GLY A 184 13.83 -10.89 9.53
N PRO A 185 13.99 -12.14 9.97
CA PRO A 185 14.38 -12.47 11.33
C PRO A 185 15.79 -11.96 11.64
N ARG A 186 15.97 -11.38 12.83
CA ARG A 186 17.27 -10.84 13.29
C ARG A 186 18.44 -11.82 13.13
N GLU A 187 18.19 -13.10 13.34
CA GLU A 187 19.23 -14.13 13.22
C GLU A 187 19.67 -14.31 11.76
N LEU A 188 18.75 -14.19 10.80
CA LEU A 188 19.07 -14.26 9.38
C LEU A 188 19.74 -12.97 8.89
N ILE A 189 19.28 -11.79 9.33
CA ILE A 189 19.93 -10.50 9.01
C ILE A 189 21.42 -10.55 9.34
N LYS A 190 21.80 -11.17 10.47
CA LYS A 190 23.21 -11.33 10.89
C LYS A 190 24.04 -12.20 9.94
N THR A 191 23.41 -13.06 9.14
CA THR A 191 24.09 -14.06 8.31
C THR A 191 24.02 -13.80 6.82
N ILE A 192 23.16 -12.89 6.35
CA ILE A 192 23.06 -12.52 4.92
C ILE A 192 24.45 -12.12 4.39
N GLN A 193 24.85 -12.74 3.29
CA GLN A 193 26.12 -12.51 2.61
C GLN A 193 25.91 -11.89 1.23
N ARG A 194 26.99 -11.39 0.63
CA ARG A 194 26.96 -10.82 -0.72
C ARG A 194 26.34 -11.75 -1.75
N ASP A 195 26.59 -13.06 -1.64
CA ASP A 195 26.07 -14.05 -2.59
C ASP A 195 24.54 -14.18 -2.50
N ASP A 196 23.94 -14.03 -1.31
CA ASP A 196 22.48 -14.02 -1.15
C ASP A 196 21.87 -12.84 -1.89
N LEU A 197 22.48 -11.65 -1.76
CA LEU A 197 22.05 -10.42 -2.43
C LEU A 197 22.16 -10.54 -3.95
N VAL A 198 23.29 -11.05 -4.46
CA VAL A 198 23.52 -11.28 -5.89
C VAL A 198 22.53 -12.31 -6.44
N ASN A 199 22.29 -13.40 -5.72
CA ASN A 199 21.31 -14.42 -6.09
C ASN A 199 19.90 -13.86 -6.17
N TYR A 200 19.51 -13.03 -5.20
CA TYR A 200 18.20 -12.37 -5.20
C TYR A 200 18.01 -11.49 -6.45
N ILE A 201 18.97 -10.60 -6.73
CA ILE A 201 18.94 -9.72 -7.92
C ILE A 201 18.89 -10.58 -9.20
N THR A 202 19.79 -11.56 -9.30
CA THR A 202 19.90 -12.40 -10.51
C THR A 202 18.63 -13.21 -10.78
N THR A 203 17.94 -13.64 -9.72
CA THR A 203 16.71 -14.43 -9.82
C THR A 203 15.50 -13.56 -10.08
N ASN A 204 15.41 -12.40 -9.43
CA ASN A 204 14.16 -11.64 -9.31
C ASN A 204 14.11 -10.38 -10.17
N TYR A 205 15.24 -9.70 -10.44
CA TYR A 205 15.26 -8.50 -11.26
C TYR A 205 15.31 -8.86 -12.74
N LYS A 206 14.14 -9.14 -13.30
CA LYS A 206 13.94 -9.54 -14.69
C LYS A 206 13.09 -8.50 -15.42
N GLY A 207 13.36 -8.31 -16.72
CA GLY A 207 12.64 -7.31 -17.50
C GLY A 207 11.12 -7.48 -17.44
N ASP A 208 10.62 -8.69 -17.61
CA ASP A 208 9.19 -9.02 -17.56
C ASP A 208 8.57 -9.00 -16.17
N ARG A 209 9.35 -8.67 -15.13
CA ARG A 209 8.91 -8.43 -13.76
C ARG A 209 9.06 -6.96 -13.33
N MET A 210 9.42 -6.08 -14.25
CA MET A 210 9.71 -4.69 -13.97
C MET A 210 8.86 -3.76 -14.83
N ALA A 211 8.48 -2.64 -14.26
CA ALA A 211 7.82 -1.55 -14.97
C ALA A 211 8.56 -0.23 -14.71
N LEU A 212 8.97 0.46 -15.76
CA LEU A 212 9.46 1.84 -15.70
C LEU A 212 8.27 2.77 -15.90
N ILE A 213 8.00 3.59 -14.89
CA ILE A 213 6.86 4.50 -14.87
C ILE A 213 7.38 5.94 -14.92
N GLY A 214 6.72 6.77 -15.72
CA GLY A 214 6.95 8.20 -15.75
C GLY A 214 5.64 8.97 -15.68
N VAL A 215 5.51 9.89 -14.74
CA VAL A 215 4.30 10.71 -14.55
C VAL A 215 4.68 12.18 -14.43
N GLY A 216 3.90 13.05 -15.04
CA GLY A 216 4.11 14.49 -15.00
C GLY A 216 4.56 15.05 -16.35
N CYS A 217 5.61 15.86 -16.40
CA CYS A 217 6.16 16.41 -17.64
C CYS A 217 7.02 15.36 -18.37
N VAL A 218 6.40 14.30 -18.88
CA VAL A 218 7.07 13.19 -19.55
C VAL A 218 6.57 13.03 -20.99
N ASN A 219 7.47 12.61 -21.88
CA ASN A 219 7.15 12.16 -23.23
C ASN A 219 7.31 10.63 -23.29
N HIS A 220 6.26 9.92 -23.73
CA HIS A 220 6.29 8.46 -23.73
C HIS A 220 7.37 7.86 -24.64
N GLU A 221 7.52 8.39 -25.85
CA GLU A 221 8.49 7.86 -26.80
C GLU A 221 9.94 8.05 -26.32
N ASP A 222 10.23 9.16 -25.66
CA ASP A 222 11.54 9.44 -25.10
C ASP A 222 11.80 8.55 -23.87
N LEU A 223 10.77 8.30 -23.05
CA LEU A 223 10.84 7.35 -21.93
C LEU A 223 11.14 5.93 -22.43
N VAL A 224 10.48 5.49 -23.52
CA VAL A 224 10.73 4.18 -24.14
C VAL A 224 12.17 4.08 -24.68
N LYS A 225 12.69 5.12 -25.36
CA LYS A 225 14.08 5.17 -25.83
C LYS A 225 15.09 5.06 -24.68
N GLN A 226 14.82 5.78 -23.58
CA GLN A 226 15.66 5.73 -22.38
C GLN A 226 15.58 4.36 -21.70
N ALA A 227 14.38 3.80 -21.59
CA ALA A 227 14.17 2.46 -21.06
C ALA A 227 14.98 1.42 -21.87
N GLN A 228 14.91 1.47 -23.19
CA GLN A 228 15.68 0.57 -24.06
C GLN A 228 17.19 0.75 -23.86
N LYS A 229 17.67 2.01 -23.74
CA LYS A 229 19.09 2.32 -23.55
C LYS A 229 19.63 1.83 -22.21
N TYR A 230 18.89 2.01 -21.13
CA TYR A 230 19.38 1.81 -19.78
C TYR A 230 19.00 0.46 -19.17
N PHE A 231 17.88 -0.16 -19.60
CA PHE A 231 17.35 -1.40 -19.05
C PHE A 231 17.23 -2.51 -20.11
N GLY A 232 17.57 -2.25 -21.39
CA GLY A 232 17.40 -3.20 -22.48
C GLY A 232 18.20 -4.50 -22.33
N ASP A 233 19.32 -4.46 -21.61
CA ASP A 233 20.19 -5.62 -21.36
C ASP A 233 19.71 -6.51 -20.19
N ILE A 234 18.71 -6.07 -19.42
CA ILE A 234 18.14 -6.90 -18.35
C ILE A 234 17.50 -8.13 -18.97
N LYS A 235 17.85 -9.30 -18.48
CA LYS A 235 17.34 -10.57 -19.00
C LYS A 235 15.85 -10.72 -18.67
N LYS A 236 15.11 -11.34 -19.59
CA LYS A 236 13.75 -11.82 -19.34
C LYS A 236 13.80 -13.11 -18.51
N SER A 237 12.71 -13.39 -17.78
CA SER A 237 12.54 -14.67 -17.08
C SER A 237 12.55 -15.84 -18.07
N GLU A 238 13.18 -16.96 -17.70
CA GLU A 238 13.17 -18.18 -18.53
C GLU A 238 11.79 -18.83 -18.59
N LYS A 239 11.01 -18.67 -17.53
CA LYS A 239 9.63 -19.16 -17.41
C LYS A 239 8.73 -18.02 -16.96
N PRO A 240 7.42 -18.04 -17.31
CA PRO A 240 6.47 -17.07 -16.80
C PRO A 240 6.53 -17.02 -15.27
N PHE A 241 6.64 -15.80 -14.74
CA PHE A 241 6.68 -15.60 -13.30
C PHE A 241 5.32 -15.94 -12.67
N LYS A 242 5.38 -16.63 -11.55
CA LYS A 242 4.23 -16.85 -10.66
C LYS A 242 4.69 -16.67 -9.23
N GLN A 243 3.91 -15.97 -8.43
CA GLN A 243 4.15 -15.88 -6.99
C GLN A 243 4.14 -17.29 -6.37
N SER A 244 4.93 -17.50 -5.33
CA SER A 244 5.04 -18.78 -4.61
C SER A 244 5.26 -20.00 -5.52
N GLY A 245 5.92 -19.83 -6.66
CA GLY A 245 6.11 -20.92 -7.62
C GLY A 245 4.82 -21.39 -8.30
N GLY A 246 3.69 -20.74 -8.01
CA GLY A 246 2.37 -21.03 -8.56
C GLY A 246 1.42 -21.79 -7.62
N ASP A 247 1.86 -22.14 -6.42
CA ASP A 247 0.97 -22.66 -5.38
C ASP A 247 0.21 -21.49 -4.72
N LEU A 248 -1.10 -21.68 -4.54
CA LEU A 248 -1.92 -20.69 -3.83
C LEU A 248 -1.60 -20.74 -2.34
N PRO A 249 -1.44 -19.57 -1.68
CA PRO A 249 -1.25 -19.54 -0.24
C PRO A 249 -2.50 -20.09 0.48
N VAL A 250 -2.28 -20.81 1.56
CA VAL A 250 -3.33 -21.31 2.42
C VAL A 250 -3.49 -20.36 3.59
N PHE A 251 -4.70 -19.85 3.78
CA PHE A 251 -5.03 -19.04 4.95
C PHE A 251 -5.35 -19.96 6.14
N TYR A 252 -4.63 -19.77 7.24
CA TYR A 252 -4.84 -20.46 8.51
C TYR A 252 -5.51 -19.51 9.50
N GLY A 253 -6.59 -19.93 10.13
CA GLY A 253 -7.18 -19.18 11.23
C GLY A 253 -6.49 -19.57 12.53
N ASP A 254 -5.46 -18.84 12.93
CA ASP A 254 -4.72 -19.10 14.18
C ASP A 254 -4.53 -17.77 14.94
N GLU A 255 -3.93 -17.83 16.13
CA GLU A 255 -3.78 -16.63 16.96
C GLU A 255 -2.39 -16.51 17.60
N ILE A 256 -1.99 -15.26 17.83
CA ILE A 256 -0.85 -14.89 18.67
C ILE A 256 -1.28 -13.82 19.66
N ARG A 257 -0.94 -14.01 20.94
CA ARG A 257 -1.25 -13.08 22.03
C ARG A 257 0.00 -12.82 22.83
N ILE A 258 0.42 -11.56 22.86
CA ILE A 258 1.56 -11.10 23.65
C ILE A 258 1.02 -10.29 24.80
N GLN A 259 1.10 -10.87 26.02
CA GLN A 259 0.71 -10.19 27.24
C GLN A 259 1.83 -9.24 27.68
N ASP A 260 1.50 -7.95 27.71
CA ASP A 260 2.38 -6.93 28.27
C ASP A 260 1.56 -5.91 29.08
N ASP A 261 1.60 -6.06 30.40
CA ASP A 261 0.89 -5.19 31.34
C ASP A 261 1.56 -3.81 31.48
N SER A 262 2.75 -3.59 30.92
CA SER A 262 3.44 -2.31 30.97
C SER A 262 2.92 -1.30 29.95
N LEU A 263 2.28 -1.78 28.88
CA LEU A 263 1.77 -0.93 27.83
C LEU A 263 0.50 -0.18 28.25
N PRO A 264 0.39 1.11 27.91
CA PRO A 264 -0.78 1.91 28.22
C PRO A 264 -2.01 1.54 27.36
N THR A 265 -1.78 0.93 26.19
CA THR A 265 -2.78 0.54 25.22
C THR A 265 -2.60 -0.90 24.79
N THR A 266 -3.69 -1.54 24.41
CA THR A 266 -3.69 -2.86 23.78
C THR A 266 -4.02 -2.70 22.30
N HIS A 267 -3.24 -3.36 21.46
CA HIS A 267 -3.36 -3.35 20.00
C HIS A 267 -3.85 -4.73 19.55
N VAL A 268 -4.89 -4.76 18.74
CA VAL A 268 -5.53 -6.02 18.30
C VAL A 268 -5.88 -5.93 16.83
N ALA A 269 -5.49 -6.94 16.06
CA ALA A 269 -5.92 -7.13 14.69
C ALA A 269 -6.63 -8.48 14.51
N LEU A 270 -7.77 -8.45 13.84
CA LEU A 270 -8.56 -9.61 13.42
C LEU A 270 -8.57 -9.65 11.91
N ALA A 271 -8.42 -10.82 11.31
CA ALA A 271 -8.53 -10.99 9.87
C ALA A 271 -9.22 -12.31 9.48
N VAL A 272 -9.90 -12.24 8.35
CA VAL A 272 -10.26 -13.37 7.50
C VAL A 272 -9.44 -13.29 6.22
N GLU A 273 -9.48 -14.35 5.39
CA GLU A 273 -8.90 -14.29 4.06
C GLU A 273 -9.60 -13.21 3.22
N GLY A 274 -8.81 -12.27 2.72
CA GLY A 274 -9.28 -11.18 1.88
C GLY A 274 -9.35 -11.54 0.40
N VAL A 275 -9.12 -10.54 -0.45
CA VAL A 275 -9.20 -10.66 -1.90
C VAL A 275 -7.84 -10.35 -2.54
N SER A 276 -7.52 -11.02 -3.66
CA SER A 276 -6.35 -10.67 -4.47
C SER A 276 -6.59 -9.38 -5.28
N TRP A 277 -5.51 -8.77 -5.80
CA TRP A 277 -5.59 -7.59 -6.65
C TRP A 277 -6.46 -7.78 -7.90
N SER A 278 -6.47 -8.99 -8.46
CA SER A 278 -7.22 -9.35 -9.67
C SER A 278 -8.57 -9.99 -9.40
N ALA A 279 -8.98 -10.13 -8.13
CA ALA A 279 -10.25 -10.77 -7.78
C ALA A 279 -11.45 -9.98 -8.32
N PRO A 280 -12.45 -10.65 -8.90
CA PRO A 280 -13.65 -9.98 -9.41
C PRO A 280 -14.42 -9.22 -8.33
N ASP A 281 -14.32 -9.66 -7.09
CA ASP A 281 -14.98 -9.09 -5.92
C ASP A 281 -14.12 -8.06 -5.15
N PHE A 282 -12.99 -7.60 -5.74
CA PHE A 282 -12.07 -6.63 -5.12
C PHE A 282 -12.77 -5.34 -4.68
N PHE A 283 -13.54 -4.72 -5.58
CA PHE A 283 -14.25 -3.48 -5.25
C PHE A 283 -15.42 -3.71 -4.30
N THR A 284 -16.09 -4.88 -4.37
CA THR A 284 -17.14 -5.25 -3.42
C THR A 284 -16.58 -5.40 -2.00
N ALA A 285 -15.39 -6.01 -1.86
CA ALA A 285 -14.66 -6.07 -0.59
C ALA A 285 -14.33 -4.67 -0.05
N SER A 286 -13.88 -3.76 -0.92
CA SER A 286 -13.57 -2.38 -0.56
C SER A 286 -14.81 -1.62 -0.09
N VAL A 287 -15.96 -1.81 -0.76
CA VAL A 287 -17.25 -1.22 -0.34
C VAL A 287 -17.71 -1.81 0.99
N ALA A 288 -17.63 -3.13 1.18
CA ALA A 288 -17.97 -3.78 2.45
C ALA A 288 -17.11 -3.26 3.61
N ASN A 289 -15.82 -3.08 3.36
CA ASN A 289 -14.87 -2.49 4.30
C ASN A 289 -15.24 -1.05 4.67
N GLY A 290 -15.64 -0.22 3.69
CA GLY A 290 -16.10 1.15 3.92
C GLY A 290 -17.42 1.25 4.71
N ILE A 291 -18.28 0.23 4.66
CA ILE A 291 -19.49 0.15 5.50
C ILE A 291 -19.10 -0.05 6.98
N ILE A 292 -18.13 -0.93 7.27
CA ILE A 292 -17.58 -1.11 8.62
C ILE A 292 -16.88 0.16 9.08
N GLY A 293 -16.08 0.76 8.21
CA GLY A 293 -15.48 2.08 8.35
C GLY A 293 -14.32 2.16 9.33
N THR A 294 -14.03 3.38 9.73
CA THR A 294 -12.97 3.73 10.68
C THR A 294 -13.50 4.74 11.71
N TRP A 295 -12.90 4.76 12.88
CA TRP A 295 -13.19 5.75 13.89
C TRP A 295 -12.00 5.95 14.82
N ASP A 296 -11.85 7.18 15.29
CA ASP A 296 -10.85 7.55 16.28
C ASP A 296 -11.52 8.42 17.35
N ARG A 297 -11.13 8.24 18.61
CA ARG A 297 -11.69 8.94 19.77
C ARG A 297 -11.57 10.46 19.67
N SER A 298 -10.56 10.96 18.97
CA SER A 298 -10.37 12.40 18.74
C SER A 298 -11.46 13.04 17.90
N ILE A 299 -12.14 12.26 17.05
CA ILE A 299 -13.24 12.73 16.20
C ILE A 299 -14.53 12.91 17.01
N GLY A 300 -14.65 12.24 18.16
CA GLY A 300 -15.84 12.22 18.97
C GLY A 300 -16.98 11.40 18.39
N VAL A 301 -18.16 11.50 19.02
CA VAL A 301 -19.40 10.84 18.58
C VAL A 301 -20.45 11.91 18.35
N GLY A 302 -20.91 12.02 17.11
CA GLY A 302 -22.09 12.82 16.78
C GLY A 302 -23.23 11.94 16.27
N SER A 303 -24.41 12.52 16.15
CA SER A 303 -25.57 11.91 15.51
C SER A 303 -25.30 11.44 14.06
N ASN A 304 -24.21 11.94 13.45
CA ASN A 304 -23.77 11.66 12.10
C ASN A 304 -22.55 10.72 12.07
N SER A 305 -22.33 9.88 13.08
CA SER A 305 -21.28 8.88 13.04
C SER A 305 -21.40 7.98 11.81
N PRO A 306 -20.27 7.70 11.13
CA PRO A 306 -20.30 7.11 9.78
C PRO A 306 -20.79 5.64 9.77
N SER A 307 -20.68 4.94 10.89
CA SER A 307 -21.10 3.54 10.98
C SER A 307 -21.65 3.16 12.36
N PRO A 308 -22.50 2.12 12.48
CA PRO A 308 -22.97 1.60 13.76
C PRO A 308 -21.82 1.13 14.66
N LEU A 309 -20.74 0.59 14.08
CA LEU A 309 -19.54 0.19 14.82
C LEU A 309 -18.85 1.39 15.46
N ALA A 310 -18.78 2.53 14.77
CA ALA A 310 -18.22 3.77 15.33
C ALA A 310 -19.00 4.27 16.54
N VAL A 311 -20.34 4.24 16.47
CA VAL A 311 -21.20 4.57 17.61
C VAL A 311 -20.91 3.62 18.77
N THR A 312 -20.85 2.32 18.51
CA THR A 312 -20.59 1.31 19.54
C THR A 312 -19.19 1.48 20.15
N ALA A 313 -18.17 1.75 19.34
CA ALA A 313 -16.79 2.03 19.82
C ALA A 313 -16.76 3.18 20.82
N ALA A 314 -17.53 4.21 20.53
CA ALA A 314 -17.50 5.46 21.29
C ALA A 314 -18.33 5.44 22.57
N ILE A 315 -19.46 4.73 22.61
CA ILE A 315 -20.42 4.78 23.73
C ILE A 315 -20.92 3.39 24.16
N GLY A 316 -20.32 2.31 23.68
CA GLY A 316 -20.77 0.94 23.98
C GLY A 316 -20.44 0.45 25.40
N GLY A 317 -19.67 1.17 26.16
CA GLY A 317 -19.31 0.86 27.54
C GLY A 317 -20.38 1.29 28.56
N ALA A 318 -20.23 0.84 29.80
CA ALA A 318 -21.11 1.23 30.89
C ALA A 318 -21.09 2.76 31.09
N GLY A 319 -22.27 3.39 31.19
CA GLY A 319 -22.38 4.83 31.31
C GLY A 319 -22.03 5.61 30.03
N ASN A 320 -22.16 4.97 28.85
CA ASN A 320 -21.82 5.54 27.54
C ASN A 320 -20.34 5.90 27.40
N THR A 321 -19.46 5.07 27.96
CA THR A 321 -18.00 5.25 27.80
C THR A 321 -17.48 4.55 26.54
N PRO A 322 -16.35 5.03 25.97
CA PRO A 322 -15.69 4.34 24.87
C PRO A 322 -15.24 2.91 25.25
N ILE A 323 -15.34 1.99 24.28
CA ILE A 323 -14.85 0.61 24.42
C ILE A 323 -13.62 0.35 23.54
N ALA A 324 -13.24 1.31 22.71
CA ALA A 324 -12.00 1.35 21.95
C ALA A 324 -11.48 2.80 21.90
N ASN A 325 -10.20 2.98 21.64
CA ASN A 325 -9.61 4.31 21.39
C ASN A 325 -9.71 4.67 19.90
N SER A 326 -9.46 3.69 19.05
CA SER A 326 -9.63 3.80 17.60
C SER A 326 -9.88 2.43 17.00
N TYR A 327 -10.50 2.40 15.83
CA TYR A 327 -10.48 1.21 14.98
C TYR A 327 -10.41 1.59 13.50
N MET A 328 -9.90 0.68 12.72
CA MET A 328 -9.81 0.77 11.26
C MET A 328 -10.21 -0.58 10.66
N ALA A 329 -11.27 -0.59 9.84
CA ALA A 329 -11.48 -1.69 8.92
C ALA A 329 -10.44 -1.60 7.80
N TYR A 330 -9.78 -2.70 7.48
CA TYR A 330 -8.71 -2.73 6.48
C TYR A 330 -8.88 -3.89 5.51
N THR A 331 -8.30 -3.71 4.34
CA THR A 331 -8.08 -4.78 3.36
C THR A 331 -6.69 -4.64 2.79
N THR A 332 -5.93 -5.73 2.80
CA THR A 332 -4.60 -5.83 2.20
C THR A 332 -4.65 -6.92 1.16
N SER A 333 -4.41 -6.55 -0.10
CA SER A 333 -4.46 -7.49 -1.23
C SER A 333 -3.06 -7.86 -1.67
N TYR A 334 -2.92 -9.11 -2.10
CA TYR A 334 -1.75 -9.69 -2.71
C TYR A 334 -2.07 -10.21 -4.11
N ALA A 335 -1.10 -10.74 -4.82
CA ALA A 335 -1.29 -11.23 -6.17
C ALA A 335 -2.33 -12.37 -6.25
N ASP A 336 -2.43 -13.19 -5.22
CA ASP A 336 -3.22 -14.45 -5.20
C ASP A 336 -4.14 -14.61 -3.99
N THR A 337 -4.02 -13.76 -2.96
CA THR A 337 -4.84 -13.78 -1.73
C THR A 337 -4.92 -12.38 -1.13
N GLY A 338 -5.35 -12.27 0.12
CA GLY A 338 -5.35 -11.03 0.90
C GLY A 338 -5.70 -11.26 2.36
N LEU A 339 -5.68 -10.18 3.12
CA LEU A 339 -6.23 -10.09 4.48
C LEU A 339 -7.31 -9.03 4.50
N MET A 340 -8.40 -9.30 5.19
CA MET A 340 -9.45 -8.33 5.46
C MET A 340 -9.90 -8.44 6.90
N GLY A 341 -10.06 -7.31 7.56
CA GLY A 341 -10.42 -7.36 8.95
C GLY A 341 -10.57 -6.01 9.63
N VAL A 342 -10.39 -6.03 10.93
CA VAL A 342 -10.44 -4.83 11.78
C VAL A 342 -9.22 -4.81 12.69
N TYR A 343 -8.50 -3.70 12.67
CA TYR A 343 -7.49 -3.35 13.66
C TYR A 343 -8.10 -2.34 14.64
N PHE A 344 -7.82 -2.49 15.93
CA PHE A 344 -8.26 -1.53 16.93
C PHE A 344 -7.27 -1.39 18.07
N THR A 345 -7.36 -0.24 18.73
CA THR A 345 -6.65 0.03 19.97
C THR A 345 -7.62 0.31 21.12
N ALA A 346 -7.26 -0.09 22.30
CA ALA A 346 -8.06 0.15 23.50
C ALA A 346 -7.16 0.43 24.71
N ASP A 347 -7.68 1.11 25.71
CA ASP A 347 -6.96 1.32 26.98
C ASP A 347 -6.63 -0.03 27.65
N LYS A 348 -5.51 -0.12 28.38
CA LYS A 348 -5.04 -1.37 28.98
C LYS A 348 -6.07 -2.05 29.91
N ASP A 349 -6.97 -1.28 30.51
CA ASP A 349 -7.99 -1.79 31.41
C ASP A 349 -9.36 -2.00 30.73
N ALA A 350 -9.41 -1.82 29.40
CA ALA A 350 -10.65 -2.03 28.64
C ALA A 350 -11.07 -3.49 28.59
N ASN A 351 -12.38 -3.71 28.55
CA ASN A 351 -12.90 -5.04 28.25
C ASN A 351 -12.93 -5.27 26.73
N LEU A 352 -11.84 -5.82 26.20
CA LEU A 352 -11.64 -6.03 24.76
C LEU A 352 -12.76 -6.89 24.13
N LYS A 353 -13.36 -7.80 24.91
CA LYS A 353 -14.48 -8.63 24.43
C LYS A 353 -15.65 -7.80 23.94
N LEU A 354 -15.93 -6.64 24.55
CA LEU A 354 -17.05 -5.78 24.14
C LEU A 354 -16.88 -5.28 22.69
N PHE A 355 -15.66 -4.86 22.34
CA PHE A 355 -15.38 -4.39 20.97
C PHE A 355 -15.32 -5.55 19.98
N ILE A 356 -14.75 -6.69 20.37
CA ILE A 356 -14.76 -7.92 19.55
C ILE A 356 -16.21 -8.35 19.24
N ASP A 357 -17.10 -8.36 20.23
CA ASP A 357 -18.51 -8.68 20.03
C ASP A 357 -19.20 -7.71 19.07
N ALA A 358 -18.82 -6.41 19.14
CA ALA A 358 -19.33 -5.40 18.22
C ALA A 358 -18.84 -5.63 16.77
N VAL A 359 -17.59 -6.00 16.57
CA VAL A 359 -17.06 -6.38 15.25
C VAL A 359 -17.76 -7.61 14.70
N MET A 360 -17.92 -8.67 15.52
CA MET A 360 -18.63 -9.88 15.11
C MET A 360 -20.09 -9.59 14.74
N LYS A 361 -20.76 -8.70 15.49
CA LYS A 361 -22.12 -8.26 15.19
C LYS A 361 -22.18 -7.49 13.87
N GLU A 362 -21.18 -6.65 13.57
CA GLU A 362 -21.12 -5.92 12.31
C GLU A 362 -20.93 -6.88 11.11
N TRP A 363 -20.07 -7.89 11.23
CA TRP A 363 -19.92 -8.94 10.22
C TRP A 363 -21.20 -9.78 10.05
N ALA A 364 -21.90 -10.08 11.14
CA ALA A 364 -23.20 -10.74 11.08
C ALA A 364 -24.26 -9.87 10.37
N ARG A 365 -24.24 -8.56 10.58
CA ARG A 365 -25.13 -7.59 9.94
C ARG A 365 -24.90 -7.52 8.41
N LEU A 366 -23.65 -7.57 7.96
CA LEU A 366 -23.33 -7.67 6.54
C LEU A 366 -23.88 -8.98 5.92
N LYS A 367 -23.71 -10.12 6.61
CA LYS A 367 -24.19 -11.43 6.14
C LYS A 367 -25.73 -11.52 6.09
N SER A 368 -26.42 -11.02 7.11
CA SER A 368 -27.88 -11.07 7.20
C SER A 368 -28.58 -10.08 6.24
N GLY A 369 -27.84 -9.09 5.73
CA GLY A 369 -28.40 -8.03 4.91
C GLY A 369 -29.10 -6.93 5.72
N ASP A 370 -28.84 -6.85 7.00
CA ASP A 370 -29.31 -5.75 7.87
C ASP A 370 -28.44 -4.49 7.71
N ILE A 371 -28.08 -4.19 6.48
CA ILE A 371 -27.44 -2.96 6.02
C ILE A 371 -28.44 -2.17 5.18
N THR A 372 -28.31 -0.85 5.11
CA THR A 372 -29.19 -0.02 4.29
C THR A 372 -28.58 0.26 2.91
N VAL A 373 -29.41 0.66 1.96
CA VAL A 373 -28.93 1.12 0.64
C VAL A 373 -28.06 2.38 0.82
N GLU A 374 -28.45 3.26 1.73
CA GLU A 374 -27.74 4.50 2.02
C GLU A 374 -26.31 4.23 2.57
N GLU A 375 -26.12 3.18 3.37
CA GLU A 375 -24.79 2.77 3.84
C GLU A 375 -23.91 2.31 2.66
N VAL A 376 -24.45 1.55 1.74
CA VAL A 376 -23.75 1.11 0.52
C VAL A 376 -23.38 2.31 -0.35
N GLU A 377 -24.33 3.19 -0.65
CA GLU A 377 -24.11 4.38 -1.48
C GLU A 377 -23.11 5.35 -0.83
N ARG A 378 -23.17 5.53 0.49
CA ARG A 378 -22.17 6.30 1.22
C ARG A 378 -20.77 5.70 1.09
N SER A 379 -20.62 4.38 1.26
CA SER A 379 -19.34 3.70 1.13
C SER A 379 -18.79 3.79 -0.29
N LYS A 380 -19.62 3.65 -1.32
CA LYS A 380 -19.25 3.86 -2.73
C LYS A 380 -18.76 5.28 -2.97
N ALA A 381 -19.46 6.28 -2.45
CA ALA A 381 -19.08 7.69 -2.58
C ALA A 381 -17.73 7.98 -1.88
N GLN A 382 -17.53 7.44 -0.66
CA GLN A 382 -16.27 7.56 0.08
C GLN A 382 -15.11 6.88 -0.65
N LEU A 383 -15.31 5.67 -1.19
CA LEU A 383 -14.30 4.95 -1.95
C LEU A 383 -13.88 5.73 -3.20
N LYS A 384 -14.84 6.22 -3.99
CA LYS A 384 -14.55 7.06 -5.17
C LYS A 384 -13.80 8.33 -4.80
N ALA A 385 -14.22 9.01 -3.74
CA ALA A 385 -13.56 10.23 -3.27
C ALA A 385 -12.11 9.96 -2.80
N SER A 386 -11.90 8.91 -2.03
CA SER A 386 -10.56 8.56 -1.53
C SER A 386 -9.59 8.19 -2.66
N LEU A 387 -10.07 7.49 -3.69
CA LEU A 387 -9.27 7.14 -4.87
C LEU A 387 -8.81 8.38 -5.65
N VAL A 388 -9.69 9.37 -5.85
CA VAL A 388 -9.31 10.62 -6.54
C VAL A 388 -8.38 11.46 -5.68
N LEU A 389 -8.69 11.60 -4.38
CA LEU A 389 -7.84 12.35 -3.46
C LEU A 389 -6.45 11.73 -3.29
N ALA A 390 -6.34 10.40 -3.41
CA ALA A 390 -5.05 9.72 -3.40
C ALA A 390 -4.20 9.99 -4.64
N LEU A 391 -4.79 10.44 -5.76
CA LEU A 391 -4.09 10.73 -7.02
C LEU A 391 -3.78 12.24 -7.17
N ASP A 392 -3.38 12.90 -6.10
CA ASP A 392 -3.20 14.36 -6.07
C ASP A 392 -1.87 14.83 -6.68
N ASP A 393 -0.83 13.98 -6.66
CA ASP A 393 0.48 14.32 -7.22
C ASP A 393 1.07 13.25 -8.15
N SER A 394 2.15 13.61 -8.86
CA SER A 394 2.80 12.71 -9.80
C SER A 394 3.36 11.43 -9.16
N THR A 395 3.76 11.48 -7.88
CA THR A 395 4.28 10.31 -7.16
C THR A 395 3.16 9.32 -6.83
N ALA A 396 2.03 9.83 -6.35
CA ALA A 396 0.87 9.01 -6.04
C ALA A 396 0.28 8.35 -7.30
N ILE A 397 0.23 9.09 -8.42
CA ILE A 397 -0.20 8.54 -9.72
C ILE A 397 0.80 7.49 -10.22
N ALA A 398 2.11 7.74 -10.10
CA ALA A 398 3.13 6.77 -10.49
C ALA A 398 3.05 5.48 -9.66
N GLU A 399 2.78 5.61 -8.35
CA GLU A 399 2.55 4.48 -7.45
C GLU A 399 1.31 3.68 -7.87
N ASP A 400 0.19 4.35 -8.15
CA ASP A 400 -1.03 3.69 -8.61
C ASP A 400 -0.80 2.89 -9.91
N ILE A 401 -0.16 3.53 -10.91
CA ILE A 401 0.17 2.90 -12.19
C ILE A 401 1.12 1.70 -11.98
N GLY A 402 2.21 1.94 -11.26
CA GLY A 402 3.26 0.94 -11.05
C GLY A 402 2.72 -0.29 -10.34
N ARG A 403 2.02 -0.09 -9.23
CA ARG A 403 1.40 -1.15 -8.45
C ARG A 403 0.39 -1.96 -9.25
N GLN A 404 -0.49 -1.31 -10.03
CA GLN A 404 -1.44 -2.02 -10.87
C GLN A 404 -0.73 -2.84 -11.95
N LEU A 405 0.23 -2.26 -12.68
CA LEU A 405 0.94 -2.95 -13.77
C LEU A 405 1.73 -4.17 -13.29
N VAL A 406 2.47 -4.06 -12.18
CA VAL A 406 3.29 -5.18 -11.71
C VAL A 406 2.46 -6.29 -11.06
N ASN A 407 1.30 -5.97 -10.47
CA ASN A 407 0.46 -6.97 -9.79
C ASN A 407 -0.62 -7.57 -10.70
N THR A 408 -1.14 -6.82 -11.67
CA THR A 408 -2.26 -7.26 -12.52
C THR A 408 -1.94 -7.31 -14.01
N GLY A 409 -0.87 -6.64 -14.44
CA GLY A 409 -0.48 -6.53 -15.85
C GLY A 409 -1.23 -5.46 -16.64
N PHE A 410 -2.19 -4.76 -16.03
CA PHE A 410 -2.96 -3.67 -16.66
C PHE A 410 -3.28 -2.57 -15.65
N ARG A 411 -3.66 -1.40 -16.17
CA ARG A 411 -4.17 -0.29 -15.36
C ARG A 411 -5.65 -0.06 -15.64
N LEU A 412 -6.43 0.07 -14.58
CA LEU A 412 -7.77 0.62 -14.64
C LEU A 412 -7.69 2.14 -14.51
N SER A 413 -8.34 2.88 -15.40
CA SER A 413 -8.50 4.32 -15.24
C SER A 413 -9.42 4.63 -14.05
N PRO A 414 -9.35 5.85 -13.47
CA PRO A 414 -10.28 6.25 -12.44
C PRO A 414 -11.75 6.12 -12.87
N GLU A 415 -12.06 6.40 -14.14
CA GLU A 415 -13.41 6.26 -14.71
C GLU A 415 -13.87 4.79 -14.72
N GLU A 416 -13.02 3.87 -15.16
CA GLU A 416 -13.31 2.43 -15.15
C GLU A 416 -13.51 1.90 -13.72
N VAL A 417 -12.70 2.39 -12.76
CA VAL A 417 -12.89 2.09 -11.34
C VAL A 417 -14.23 2.61 -10.85
N PHE A 418 -14.61 3.84 -11.22
CA PHE A 418 -15.89 4.42 -10.84
C PHE A 418 -17.08 3.62 -11.39
N GLU A 419 -17.02 3.19 -12.65
CA GLU A 419 -18.05 2.34 -13.25
C GLU A 419 -18.21 1.02 -12.48
N ARG A 420 -17.10 0.37 -12.13
CA ARG A 420 -17.13 -0.89 -11.35
C ARG A 420 -17.67 -0.69 -9.94
N VAL A 421 -17.29 0.40 -9.27
CA VAL A 421 -17.80 0.72 -7.92
C VAL A 421 -19.28 1.07 -7.97
N GLU A 422 -19.71 1.83 -9.01
CA GLU A 422 -21.12 2.23 -9.17
C GLU A 422 -22.04 1.04 -9.41
N ALA A 423 -21.58 0.03 -10.12
CA ALA A 423 -22.34 -1.18 -10.40
C ALA A 423 -22.63 -2.04 -9.16
N ILE A 424 -21.93 -1.82 -8.04
CA ILE A 424 -22.09 -2.63 -6.81
C ILE A 424 -23.44 -2.31 -6.15
N THR A 425 -24.21 -3.36 -5.89
CA THR A 425 -25.50 -3.28 -5.21
C THR A 425 -25.42 -3.79 -3.77
N LYS A 426 -26.43 -3.46 -2.97
CA LYS A 426 -26.59 -4.04 -1.63
C LYS A 426 -26.54 -5.57 -1.65
N LYS A 427 -27.16 -6.19 -2.67
CA LYS A 427 -27.16 -7.65 -2.83
C LYS A 427 -25.74 -8.20 -3.02
N ASP A 428 -24.91 -7.54 -3.82
CA ASP A 428 -23.53 -7.97 -4.06
C ASP A 428 -22.72 -7.96 -2.77
N VAL A 429 -22.92 -6.94 -1.92
CA VAL A 429 -22.26 -6.87 -0.60
C VAL A 429 -22.72 -8.03 0.32
N ILE A 430 -24.00 -8.36 0.34
CA ILE A 430 -24.54 -9.47 1.15
C ILE A 430 -23.99 -10.81 0.64
N ASP A 431 -24.03 -11.05 -0.66
CA ASP A 431 -23.54 -12.28 -1.28
C ASP A 431 -22.04 -12.44 -1.01
N TRP A 432 -21.29 -11.37 -1.16
CA TRP A 432 -19.87 -11.30 -0.84
C TRP A 432 -19.60 -11.63 0.64
N ALA A 433 -20.33 -11.02 1.57
CA ALA A 433 -20.17 -11.26 3.01
C ALA A 433 -20.48 -12.72 3.38
N ASN A 434 -21.51 -13.32 2.78
CA ASN A 434 -21.82 -14.73 2.98
C ASN A 434 -20.74 -15.66 2.42
N TYR A 435 -20.11 -15.29 1.31
CA TYR A 435 -19.03 -16.07 0.70
C TYR A 435 -17.70 -15.94 1.47
N ARG A 436 -17.34 -14.71 1.90
CA ARG A 436 -16.03 -14.38 2.47
C ARG A 436 -15.95 -14.43 3.99
N LEU A 437 -17.10 -14.35 4.70
CA LEU A 437 -17.10 -14.29 6.17
C LEU A 437 -17.69 -15.53 6.80
N LYS A 438 -18.74 -16.12 6.19
CA LYS A 438 -19.47 -17.23 6.82
C LYS A 438 -18.61 -18.48 6.90
N ASP A 439 -18.49 -19.05 8.11
CA ASP A 439 -17.74 -20.27 8.41
C ASP A 439 -16.25 -20.22 7.98
N LYS A 440 -15.69 -19.03 7.87
CA LYS A 440 -14.28 -18.86 7.48
C LYS A 440 -13.35 -18.87 8.69
N PRO A 441 -12.13 -19.38 8.53
CA PRO A 441 -11.10 -19.26 9.55
C PRO A 441 -10.85 -17.78 9.87
N ILE A 442 -10.54 -17.48 11.14
CA ILE A 442 -10.21 -16.14 11.60
C ILE A 442 -8.83 -16.14 12.22
N ALA A 443 -7.99 -15.21 11.80
CA ALA A 443 -6.68 -14.97 12.39
C ALA A 443 -6.78 -13.81 13.40
N LEU A 444 -6.01 -13.88 14.48
CA LEU A 444 -5.94 -12.85 15.51
C LEU A 444 -4.50 -12.61 15.90
N SER A 445 -4.13 -11.34 16.00
CA SER A 445 -2.91 -10.89 16.62
C SER A 445 -3.19 -9.82 17.66
N ALA A 446 -2.56 -9.90 18.83
CA ALA A 446 -2.76 -8.93 19.90
C ALA A 446 -1.51 -8.73 20.74
N VAL A 447 -1.25 -7.48 21.11
CA VAL A 447 -0.14 -7.06 21.98
C VAL A 447 -0.65 -6.08 23.03
N GLY A 448 -0.33 -6.29 24.29
CA GLY A 448 -0.74 -5.47 25.44
C GLY A 448 -1.46 -6.28 26.50
N ASN A 449 -2.40 -5.69 27.23
CA ASN A 449 -3.20 -6.41 28.22
C ASN A 449 -4.33 -7.20 27.54
N VAL A 450 -4.02 -8.43 27.13
CA VAL A 450 -4.93 -9.31 26.37
C VAL A 450 -5.83 -10.20 27.23
N LYS A 451 -5.87 -9.99 28.56
CA LYS A 451 -6.62 -10.84 29.51
C LYS A 451 -8.12 -10.93 29.25
N THR A 452 -8.71 -9.87 28.71
CA THR A 452 -10.16 -9.80 28.44
C THR A 452 -10.52 -10.21 27.00
N LEU A 453 -9.52 -10.59 26.16
CA LEU A 453 -9.81 -11.14 24.84
C LEU A 453 -10.53 -12.48 24.94
N PRO A 454 -11.60 -12.68 24.16
CA PRO A 454 -12.28 -13.98 24.12
C PRO A 454 -11.36 -15.04 23.50
N SER A 455 -11.64 -16.32 23.79
CA SER A 455 -10.86 -17.43 23.20
C SER A 455 -11.02 -17.48 21.68
N HIS A 456 -10.03 -18.02 20.98
CA HIS A 456 -10.09 -18.24 19.54
C HIS A 456 -11.31 -19.10 19.12
N GLN A 457 -11.65 -20.09 19.94
CA GLN A 457 -12.86 -20.90 19.72
C GLN A 457 -14.16 -20.06 19.77
N TYR A 458 -14.21 -19.04 20.62
CA TYR A 458 -15.33 -18.09 20.67
C TYR A 458 -15.45 -17.33 19.36
N LEU A 459 -14.33 -16.81 18.83
CA LEU A 459 -14.28 -16.09 17.55
C LEU A 459 -14.73 -16.99 16.40
N THR A 460 -14.19 -18.20 16.32
CA THR A 460 -14.54 -19.17 15.27
C THR A 460 -16.03 -19.51 15.27
N LYS A 461 -16.62 -19.69 16.46
CA LYS A 461 -18.09 -19.91 16.58
C LYS A 461 -18.89 -18.70 16.12
N GLY A 462 -18.43 -17.48 16.39
CA GLY A 462 -19.09 -16.26 15.93
C GLY A 462 -19.13 -16.11 14.41
N MET A 463 -18.19 -16.72 13.67
CA MET A 463 -18.19 -16.69 12.20
C MET A 463 -19.33 -17.51 11.59
N SER A 464 -19.88 -18.50 12.30
CA SER A 464 -20.99 -19.34 11.85
C SER A 464 -22.37 -18.69 12.05
N LEU A 465 -22.45 -17.63 12.85
CA LEU A 465 -23.66 -16.83 13.04
C LEU A 465 -23.78 -15.78 11.95
#